data_0f559adaee0fc8806aa3379a0d43c4ec
#
_entry.id   0f559adaee0fc8806aa3379a0d43c4ec
#
_cell.length_a   1.000
_cell.length_b   1.000
_cell.length_c   1.000
_cell.angle_alpha   90.00
_cell.angle_beta   90.00
_cell.angle_gamma   90.00
#
_symmetry.space_group_name_H-M   'P 1'
#
loop_
_entity.id
_entity.type
_entity.pdbx_description
1 polymer ?
#
loop_
_entity_poly.entity_id
_entity_poly.type
_entity_poly.pdbx_seq_one_letter_code
_entity_poly.pdbx_strand_id
1 'polypeptide(L)'
;FSQLLQRSRVKAAVGKLLELLRRSIERRVVCHQPQRCKACVITGMAKESCSHPTVSVLLSGGVDSSLLALLVAQALPDRPIPLVNVAFQQGNGSYEVPDRLTGKEAVLELNQLLPGRCFELTCVDVSKEELVKSRLERIQHLLHPLATVLDDSIGCAIWFAAREAGRSARV
;
A
#
# COMPACT_ATOMS: atom_id res chain seq x y z
N PHE A 1 5.33 7.84 27.92
CA PHE A 1 4.84 6.80 27.01
C PHE A 1 5.49 5.45 27.30
N SER A 2 6.81 5.38 27.39
CA SER A 2 7.55 4.14 27.66
C SER A 2 7.12 3.42 28.96
N GLN A 3 6.76 4.14 30.01
CA GLN A 3 6.25 3.57 31.26
C GLN A 3 4.85 2.97 31.12
N LEU A 4 4.00 3.55 30.27
CA LEU A 4 2.66 2.99 29.97
C LEU A 4 2.78 1.65 29.26
N LEU A 5 3.71 1.51 28.32
CA LEU A 5 3.97 0.26 27.60
C LEU A 5 4.49 -0.86 28.51
N GLN A 6 5.04 -0.53 29.69
CA GLN A 6 5.51 -1.53 30.66
C GLN A 6 4.38 -2.17 31.48
N ARG A 7 3.20 -1.57 31.54
CA ARG A 7 2.05 -2.12 32.28
C ARG A 7 1.58 -3.43 31.63
N SER A 8 1.41 -4.47 32.44
CA SER A 8 1.02 -5.81 31.96
C SER A 8 -0.26 -5.82 31.11
N ARG A 9 -1.27 -5.04 31.53
CA ARG A 9 -2.52 -4.91 30.78
C ARG A 9 -2.34 -4.26 29.41
N VAL A 10 -1.46 -3.26 29.30
CA VAL A 10 -1.17 -2.60 28.02
C VAL A 10 -0.41 -3.54 27.09
N LYS A 11 0.60 -4.25 27.59
CA LYS A 11 1.32 -5.29 26.83
C LYS A 11 0.36 -6.37 26.30
N ALA A 12 -0.54 -6.85 27.13
CA ALA A 12 -1.52 -7.86 26.74
C ALA A 12 -2.47 -7.34 25.65
N ALA A 13 -2.96 -6.09 25.79
CA ALA A 13 -3.83 -5.46 24.79
C ALA A 13 -3.12 -5.25 23.44
N VAL A 14 -1.87 -4.76 23.46
CA VAL A 14 -1.05 -4.61 22.25
C VAL A 14 -0.78 -5.96 21.59
N GLY A 15 -0.42 -6.98 22.36
CA GLY A 15 -0.21 -8.32 21.84
C GLY A 15 -1.45 -8.89 21.16
N LYS A 16 -2.62 -8.74 21.79
CA LYS A 16 -3.90 -9.17 21.22
C LYS A 16 -4.25 -8.40 19.94
N LEU A 17 -4.04 -7.08 19.90
CA LEU A 17 -4.26 -6.27 18.72
C LEU A 17 -3.37 -6.72 17.55
N LEU A 18 -2.07 -6.90 17.80
CA LEU A 18 -1.13 -7.36 16.78
C LEU A 18 -1.50 -8.74 16.24
N GLU A 19 -1.93 -9.66 17.10
CA GLU A 19 -2.38 -10.99 16.67
C GLU A 19 -3.61 -10.89 15.78
N LEU A 20 -4.61 -10.08 16.17
CA LEU A 20 -5.81 -9.87 15.35
C LEU A 20 -5.50 -9.25 13.99
N LEU A 21 -4.58 -8.28 13.94
CA LEU A 21 -4.11 -7.66 12.71
C LEU A 21 -3.39 -8.68 11.81
N ARG A 22 -2.48 -9.50 12.36
CA ARG A 22 -1.80 -10.58 11.61
C ARG A 22 -2.80 -11.53 11.00
N ARG A 23 -3.71 -12.07 11.77
CA ARG A 23 -4.77 -12.98 11.28
C ARG A 23 -5.65 -12.33 10.21
N SER A 24 -5.96 -11.05 10.37
CA SER A 24 -6.73 -10.28 9.39
C SER A 24 -5.98 -10.15 8.06
N ILE A 25 -4.67 -9.87 8.11
CA ILE A 25 -3.81 -9.77 6.94
C ILE A 25 -3.62 -11.13 6.28
N GLU A 26 -3.28 -12.17 7.03
CA GLU A 26 -3.13 -13.53 6.51
C GLU A 26 -4.36 -13.97 5.71
N ARG A 27 -5.56 -13.75 6.24
CA ARG A 27 -6.80 -14.05 5.53
C ARG A 27 -6.94 -13.31 4.20
N ARG A 28 -6.41 -12.10 4.09
CA ARG A 28 -6.53 -11.25 2.89
C ARG A 28 -5.42 -11.48 1.88
N VAL A 29 -4.20 -11.67 2.36
CA VAL A 29 -3.03 -11.72 1.48
C VAL A 29 -2.55 -13.14 1.18
N VAL A 30 -2.80 -14.11 2.05
CA VAL A 30 -2.40 -15.51 1.85
C VAL A 30 -3.55 -16.32 1.28
N CYS A 31 -4.72 -16.28 1.92
CA CYS A 31 -5.86 -17.14 1.54
C CYS A 31 -6.51 -16.76 0.20
N HIS A 32 -6.34 -15.51 -0.26
CA HIS A 32 -6.94 -15.01 -1.50
C HIS A 32 -5.92 -14.74 -2.60
N GLN A 33 -4.70 -15.28 -2.49
CA GLN A 33 -3.72 -15.12 -3.56
C GLN A 33 -4.19 -15.83 -4.83
N PRO A 34 -4.18 -15.13 -5.97
CA PRO A 34 -4.40 -15.82 -7.24
C PRO A 34 -3.32 -16.88 -7.42
N GLN A 35 -3.70 -18.04 -7.88
CA GLN A 35 -2.75 -19.15 -8.14
C GLN A 35 -1.67 -18.76 -9.15
N ARG A 36 -1.98 -17.81 -10.04
CA ARG A 36 -1.05 -17.21 -11.00
C ARG A 36 -1.29 -15.71 -11.09
N CYS A 37 -0.24 -14.91 -11.20
CA CYS A 37 -0.41 -13.51 -11.54
C CYS A 37 -0.91 -13.37 -12.99
N LYS A 38 -1.62 -12.28 -13.29
CA LYS A 38 -2.18 -12.05 -14.63
C LYS A 38 -1.10 -12.08 -15.74
N ALA A 39 0.09 -11.55 -15.47
CA ALA A 39 1.19 -11.57 -16.42
C ALA A 39 1.61 -13.01 -16.76
N CYS A 40 1.81 -13.87 -15.77
CA CYS A 40 2.16 -15.27 -15.99
C CYS A 40 1.04 -16.07 -16.70
N VAL A 41 -0.22 -15.72 -16.48
CA VAL A 41 -1.34 -16.32 -17.22
C VAL A 41 -1.28 -15.96 -18.70
N ILE A 42 -1.03 -14.67 -19.01
CA ILE A 42 -0.96 -14.19 -20.39
C ILE A 42 0.27 -14.74 -21.13
N THR A 43 1.42 -14.83 -20.45
CA THR A 43 2.68 -15.29 -21.04
C THR A 43 2.85 -16.82 -21.03
N GLY A 44 1.91 -17.56 -20.43
CA GLY A 44 1.99 -19.02 -20.34
C GLY A 44 3.10 -19.54 -19.42
N MET A 45 3.70 -18.70 -18.57
CA MET A 45 4.75 -19.12 -17.65
C MET A 45 4.23 -20.11 -16.60
N ALA A 46 5.07 -21.09 -16.23
CA ALA A 46 4.74 -22.08 -15.21
C ALA A 46 4.58 -21.41 -13.83
N LYS A 47 3.63 -21.92 -13.02
CA LYS A 47 3.32 -21.40 -11.69
C LYS A 47 4.53 -21.35 -10.75
N GLU A 48 5.43 -22.32 -10.87
CA GLU A 48 6.59 -22.49 -9.99
C GLU A 48 7.69 -21.42 -10.16
N SER A 49 7.64 -20.65 -11.24
CA SER A 49 8.62 -19.60 -11.53
C SER A 49 8.10 -18.17 -11.33
N CYS A 50 6.86 -17.99 -10.89
CA CYS A 50 6.27 -16.66 -10.75
C CYS A 50 6.75 -15.95 -9.47
N SER A 51 7.63 -14.97 -9.62
CA SER A 51 8.09 -14.07 -8.55
C SER A 51 7.38 -12.70 -8.52
N HIS A 52 6.38 -12.50 -9.38
CA HIS A 52 5.68 -11.22 -9.45
C HIS A 52 4.92 -10.90 -8.16
N PRO A 53 4.83 -9.61 -7.78
CA PRO A 53 4.04 -9.18 -6.65
C PRO A 53 2.55 -9.48 -6.89
N THR A 54 1.89 -10.02 -5.89
CA THR A 54 0.44 -10.28 -5.90
C THR A 54 -0.35 -9.32 -5.02
N VAL A 55 0.37 -8.61 -4.16
CA VAL A 55 -0.15 -7.63 -3.21
C VAL A 55 0.74 -6.40 -3.27
N SER A 56 0.15 -5.22 -3.19
CA SER A 56 0.84 -3.95 -2.95
C SER A 56 0.22 -3.26 -1.74
N VAL A 57 0.99 -2.40 -1.09
CA VAL A 57 0.51 -1.62 0.06
C VAL A 57 0.57 -0.14 -0.27
N LEU A 58 -0.55 0.56 -0.04
CA LEU A 58 -0.59 2.02 -0.09
C LEU A 58 0.12 2.58 1.14
N LEU A 59 1.18 3.34 0.93
CA LEU A 59 2.02 3.89 1.98
C LEU A 59 1.93 5.41 2.02
N SER A 60 1.22 5.97 3.00
CA SER A 60 1.23 7.41 3.30
C SER A 60 2.40 7.82 4.20
N GLY A 61 3.08 6.86 4.82
CA GLY A 61 4.10 7.09 5.84
C GLY A 61 3.53 7.20 7.26
N GLY A 62 2.21 7.18 7.43
CA GLY A 62 1.57 7.10 8.75
C GLY A 62 1.77 5.73 9.40
N VAL A 63 1.61 5.67 10.73
CA VAL A 63 1.81 4.45 11.54
C VAL A 63 0.99 3.28 11.01
N ASP A 64 -0.27 3.48 10.63
CA ASP A 64 -1.17 2.42 10.19
C ASP A 64 -0.67 1.77 8.90
N SER A 65 -0.31 2.58 7.89
CA SER A 65 0.18 2.09 6.61
C SER A 65 1.55 1.41 6.73
N SER A 66 2.43 1.92 7.59
CA SER A 66 3.74 1.34 7.87
C SER A 66 3.62 0.01 8.61
N LEU A 67 2.71 -0.08 9.59
CA LEU A 67 2.42 -1.34 10.29
C LEU A 67 1.82 -2.38 9.33
N LEU A 68 0.91 -1.98 8.46
CA LEU A 68 0.36 -2.87 7.44
C LEU A 68 1.45 -3.40 6.50
N ALA A 69 2.35 -2.54 6.02
CA ALA A 69 3.48 -2.94 5.17
C ALA A 69 4.36 -3.97 5.87
N LEU A 70 4.72 -3.74 7.14
CA LEU A 70 5.49 -4.66 7.95
C LEU A 70 4.81 -6.03 8.09
N LEU A 71 3.53 -6.04 8.45
CA LEU A 71 2.78 -7.27 8.68
C LEU A 71 2.52 -8.06 7.38
N VAL A 72 2.27 -7.38 6.26
CA VAL A 72 2.16 -8.01 4.94
C VAL A 72 3.49 -8.64 4.53
N ALA A 73 4.62 -7.95 4.76
CA ALA A 73 5.94 -8.50 4.46
C ALA A 73 6.28 -9.73 5.31
N GLN A 74 5.82 -9.77 6.56
CA GLN A 74 5.96 -10.95 7.43
C GLN A 74 5.08 -12.13 6.96
N ALA A 75 3.86 -11.84 6.46
CA ALA A 75 2.94 -12.86 5.96
C ALA A 75 3.35 -13.45 4.59
N LEU A 76 4.13 -12.71 3.80
CA LEU A 76 4.60 -13.09 2.47
C LEU A 76 6.13 -12.99 2.37
N PRO A 77 6.90 -13.84 3.08
CA PRO A 77 8.35 -13.70 3.18
C PRO A 77 9.07 -13.83 1.83
N ASP A 78 8.55 -14.63 0.92
CA ASP A 78 9.21 -14.96 -0.34
C ASP A 78 8.72 -14.12 -1.54
N ARG A 79 7.92 -13.08 -1.29
CA ARG A 79 7.37 -12.26 -2.36
C ARG A 79 7.72 -10.78 -2.21
N PRO A 80 8.01 -10.08 -3.31
CA PRO A 80 8.18 -8.64 -3.28
C PRO A 80 6.85 -7.96 -2.94
N ILE A 81 6.92 -6.92 -2.11
CA ILE A 81 5.78 -6.11 -1.69
C ILE A 81 6.01 -4.67 -2.16
N PRO A 82 5.48 -4.28 -3.32
CA PRO A 82 5.54 -2.89 -3.75
C PRO A 82 4.79 -1.98 -2.76
N LEU A 83 5.44 -0.92 -2.35
CA LEU A 83 4.84 0.16 -1.58
C LEU A 83 4.50 1.29 -2.55
N VAL A 84 3.26 1.76 -2.54
CA VAL A 84 2.80 2.77 -3.48
C VAL A 84 2.38 4.03 -2.72
N ASN A 85 2.96 5.17 -3.09
CA ASN A 85 2.61 6.47 -2.56
C ASN A 85 2.12 7.38 -3.67
N VAL A 86 0.96 7.98 -3.49
CA VAL A 86 0.35 8.91 -4.47
C VAL A 86 0.51 10.34 -3.98
N ALA A 87 0.97 11.23 -4.83
CA ALA A 87 1.02 12.65 -4.57
C ALA A 87 0.30 13.43 -5.69
N PHE A 88 -0.52 14.38 -5.27
CA PHE A 88 -1.19 15.30 -6.18
C PHE A 88 -0.41 16.61 -6.31
N GLN A 89 -0.30 17.11 -7.52
CA GLN A 89 0.44 18.32 -7.83
C GLN A 89 -0.05 19.52 -7.02
N GLN A 90 0.89 20.18 -6.34
CA GLN A 90 0.63 21.41 -5.59
C GLN A 90 0.58 22.65 -6.49
N GLY A 91 0.18 23.80 -5.93
CA GLY A 91 0.09 25.07 -6.65
C GLY A 91 1.41 25.55 -7.27
N ASN A 92 2.53 25.15 -6.70
CA ASN A 92 3.89 25.43 -7.19
C ASN A 92 4.45 24.40 -8.18
N GLY A 93 3.64 23.43 -8.60
CA GLY A 93 4.06 22.34 -9.48
C GLY A 93 4.74 21.15 -8.77
N SER A 94 4.99 21.23 -7.47
CA SER A 94 5.69 20.21 -6.69
C SER A 94 4.79 19.03 -6.33
N TYR A 95 5.43 17.87 -6.14
CA TYR A 95 4.85 16.63 -5.58
C TYR A 95 5.44 16.26 -4.21
N GLU A 96 6.32 17.09 -3.66
CA GLU A 96 6.91 16.91 -2.33
C GLU A 96 5.91 17.36 -1.25
N VAL A 97 4.85 16.59 -1.10
CA VAL A 97 3.81 16.78 -0.07
C VAL A 97 4.20 16.04 1.22
N PRO A 98 3.63 16.39 2.38
CA PRO A 98 3.96 15.72 3.65
C PRO A 98 3.91 14.21 3.57
N ASP A 99 2.86 13.62 3.01
CA ASP A 99 2.70 12.17 2.87
C ASP A 99 3.77 11.53 1.97
N ARG A 100 4.32 12.27 1.01
CA ARG A 100 5.44 11.81 0.19
C ARG A 100 6.74 11.76 1.01
N LEU A 101 6.99 12.78 1.80
CA LEU A 101 8.19 12.87 2.63
C LEU A 101 8.17 11.80 3.72
N THR A 102 7.08 11.71 4.47
CA THR A 102 6.91 10.67 5.51
C THR A 102 6.91 9.26 4.93
N GLY A 103 6.37 9.07 3.70
CA GLY A 103 6.45 7.80 3.00
C GLY A 103 7.87 7.37 2.67
N LYS A 104 8.72 8.30 2.22
CA LYS A 104 10.15 8.04 1.98
C LYS A 104 10.89 7.66 3.27
N GLU A 105 10.63 8.37 4.38
CA GLU A 105 11.19 8.08 5.70
C GLU A 105 10.74 6.70 6.21
N ALA A 106 9.45 6.39 6.09
CA ALA A 106 8.90 5.11 6.51
C ALA A 106 9.55 3.90 5.79
N VAL A 107 9.90 4.04 4.51
CA VAL A 107 10.63 2.99 3.78
C VAL A 107 12.01 2.75 4.37
N LEU A 108 12.73 3.80 4.77
CA LEU A 108 14.03 3.66 5.43
C LEU A 108 13.90 2.90 6.75
N GLU A 109 12.89 3.25 7.56
CA GLU A 109 12.61 2.55 8.82
C GLU A 109 12.22 1.08 8.59
N LEU A 110 11.37 0.78 7.62
CA LEU A 110 10.96 -0.58 7.27
C LEU A 110 12.15 -1.44 6.84
N ASN A 111 13.08 -0.89 6.06
CA ASN A 111 14.31 -1.57 5.65
C ASN A 111 15.25 -1.84 6.84
N GLN A 112 15.26 -0.97 7.85
CA GLN A 112 16.01 -1.19 9.08
C GLN A 112 15.37 -2.27 9.97
N LEU A 113 14.03 -2.31 10.03
CA LEU A 113 13.28 -3.28 10.83
C LEU A 113 13.32 -4.70 10.26
N LEU A 114 13.45 -4.84 8.95
CA LEU A 114 13.54 -6.12 8.24
C LEU A 114 14.75 -6.14 7.28
N PRO A 115 15.98 -6.30 7.81
CA PRO A 115 17.21 -6.18 7.00
C PRO A 115 17.33 -7.20 5.85
N GLY A 116 16.60 -8.31 5.91
CA GLY A 116 16.53 -9.30 4.82
C GLY A 116 15.53 -8.98 3.72
N ARG A 117 14.83 -7.83 3.81
CA ARG A 117 13.83 -7.37 2.85
C ARG A 117 14.26 -6.05 2.25
N CYS A 118 14.02 -5.88 0.95
CA CYS A 118 14.20 -4.60 0.29
C CYS A 118 12.80 -4.04 -0.04
N PHE A 119 12.39 -3.00 0.67
CA PHE A 119 11.16 -2.28 0.38
C PHE A 119 11.47 -1.17 -0.61
N GLU A 120 10.72 -1.13 -1.69
CA GLU A 120 10.80 -0.10 -2.71
C GLU A 120 9.52 0.73 -2.75
N LEU A 121 9.66 2.04 -2.83
CA LEU A 121 8.55 2.97 -2.91
C LEU A 121 8.31 3.39 -4.36
N THR A 122 7.18 3.02 -4.91
CA THR A 122 6.68 3.56 -6.17
C THR A 122 5.98 4.87 -5.91
N CYS A 123 6.57 5.96 -6.36
CA CYS A 123 6.02 7.31 -6.27
C CYS A 123 5.13 7.59 -7.48
N VAL A 124 3.84 7.81 -7.24
CA VAL A 124 2.85 8.15 -8.28
C VAL A 124 2.56 9.63 -8.22
N ASP A 125 2.99 10.36 -9.24
CA ASP A 125 2.79 11.80 -9.38
C ASP A 125 1.59 12.05 -10.28
N VAL A 126 0.59 12.76 -9.76
CA VAL A 126 -0.67 13.03 -10.45
C VAL A 126 -0.80 14.53 -10.70
N SER A 127 -0.80 14.94 -11.98
CA SER A 127 -1.01 16.34 -12.34
C SER A 127 -2.46 16.78 -12.07
N LYS A 128 -2.67 18.09 -11.97
CA LYS A 128 -4.03 18.64 -11.78
C LYS A 128 -4.96 18.28 -12.94
N GLU A 129 -4.45 18.33 -14.16
CA GLU A 129 -5.21 18.02 -15.38
C GLU A 129 -5.61 16.54 -15.38
N GLU A 130 -4.68 15.65 -15.04
CA GLU A 130 -4.95 14.22 -14.97
C GLU A 130 -5.95 13.87 -13.86
N LEU A 131 -5.82 14.52 -12.69
CA LEU A 131 -6.76 14.36 -11.58
C LEU A 131 -8.17 14.75 -12.01
N VAL A 132 -8.35 15.96 -12.56
CA VAL A 132 -9.66 16.47 -12.99
C VAL A 132 -10.28 15.54 -14.05
N LYS A 133 -9.51 15.17 -15.06
CA LYS A 133 -9.97 14.28 -16.13
C LYS A 133 -10.41 12.93 -15.58
N SER A 134 -9.55 12.24 -14.81
CA SER A 134 -9.85 10.91 -14.29
C SER A 134 -11.01 10.91 -13.30
N ARG A 135 -11.13 11.99 -12.51
CA ARG A 135 -12.22 12.20 -11.57
C ARG A 135 -13.55 12.26 -12.24
N LEU A 136 -13.67 13.08 -13.32
CA LEU A 136 -14.91 13.24 -14.08
C LEU A 136 -15.27 12.00 -14.91
N GLU A 137 -14.28 11.40 -15.58
CA GLU A 137 -14.52 10.29 -16.50
C GLU A 137 -14.74 8.94 -15.80
N ARG A 138 -14.18 8.75 -14.60
CA ARG A 138 -14.11 7.43 -13.96
C ARG A 138 -14.45 7.43 -12.48
N ILE A 139 -13.72 8.24 -11.67
CA ILE A 139 -13.69 8.06 -10.23
C ILE A 139 -15.04 8.38 -9.60
N GLN A 140 -15.70 9.47 -10.02
CA GLN A 140 -17.01 9.85 -9.51
C GLN A 140 -18.07 8.77 -9.71
N HIS A 141 -18.04 8.06 -10.84
CA HIS A 141 -18.95 6.95 -11.11
C HIS A 141 -18.69 5.74 -10.18
N LEU A 142 -17.42 5.48 -9.84
CA LEU A 142 -17.05 4.39 -8.94
C LEU A 142 -17.40 4.70 -7.47
N LEU A 143 -17.42 5.98 -7.12
CA LEU A 143 -17.74 6.41 -5.74
C LEU A 143 -19.23 6.52 -5.46
N HIS A 144 -20.06 6.63 -6.51
CA HIS A 144 -21.51 6.78 -6.32
C HIS A 144 -22.08 5.66 -5.45
N PRO A 145 -22.96 5.95 -4.46
CA PRO A 145 -23.62 7.25 -4.17
C PRO A 145 -22.87 8.18 -3.19
N LEU A 146 -21.62 7.87 -2.82
CA LEU A 146 -20.83 8.69 -1.90
C LEU A 146 -20.41 9.99 -2.58
N ALA A 147 -20.64 11.12 -1.92
CA ALA A 147 -20.41 12.45 -2.49
C ALA A 147 -19.67 13.41 -1.53
N THR A 148 -19.04 12.87 -0.46
CA THR A 148 -18.28 13.72 0.45
C THR A 148 -16.90 14.04 -0.11
N VAL A 149 -16.32 15.17 0.32
CA VAL A 149 -14.95 15.56 -0.04
C VAL A 149 -13.94 14.50 0.39
N LEU A 150 -14.19 13.85 1.53
CA LEU A 150 -13.33 12.80 2.05
C LEU A 150 -13.35 11.55 1.15
N ASP A 151 -14.55 11.09 0.77
CA ASP A 151 -14.71 9.95 -0.12
C ASP A 151 -14.01 10.18 -1.47
N ASP A 152 -14.19 11.38 -2.04
CA ASP A 152 -13.57 11.77 -3.30
C ASP A 152 -12.03 11.79 -3.19
N SER A 153 -11.47 12.35 -2.11
CA SER A 153 -10.02 12.42 -1.90
C SER A 153 -9.41 11.03 -1.74
N ILE A 154 -10.01 10.18 -0.91
CA ILE A 154 -9.56 8.79 -0.68
C ILE A 154 -9.75 7.97 -1.95
N GLY A 155 -10.88 8.11 -2.63
CA GLY A 155 -11.18 7.41 -3.88
C GLY A 155 -10.19 7.75 -4.98
N CYS A 156 -9.81 9.02 -5.13
CA CYS A 156 -8.77 9.43 -6.07
C CYS A 156 -7.42 8.78 -5.73
N ALA A 157 -6.99 8.83 -4.48
CA ALA A 157 -5.71 8.24 -4.06
C ALA A 157 -5.67 6.72 -4.33
N ILE A 158 -6.73 5.99 -3.96
CA ILE A 158 -6.84 4.55 -4.18
C ILE A 158 -6.85 4.23 -5.67
N TRP A 159 -7.61 5.00 -6.48
CA TRP A 159 -7.71 4.74 -7.92
C TRP A 159 -6.38 4.90 -8.65
N PHE A 160 -5.63 5.99 -8.37
CA PHE A 160 -4.31 6.22 -8.97
C PHE A 160 -3.29 5.18 -8.52
N ALA A 161 -3.29 4.82 -7.25
CA ALA A 161 -2.40 3.78 -6.72
C ALA A 161 -2.69 2.40 -7.33
N ALA A 162 -3.96 2.01 -7.45
CA ALA A 162 -4.34 0.73 -8.05
C ALA A 162 -3.98 0.66 -9.55
N ARG A 163 -4.09 1.78 -10.26
CA ARG A 163 -3.69 1.89 -11.67
C ARG A 163 -2.20 1.66 -11.84
N GLU A 164 -1.36 2.22 -10.98
CA GLU A 164 0.08 2.09 -11.06
C GLU A 164 0.57 0.71 -10.61
N ALA A 165 0.01 0.17 -9.53
CA ALA A 165 0.27 -1.21 -9.12
C ALA A 165 -0.05 -2.21 -10.25
N GLY A 166 -1.11 -1.94 -11.02
CA GLY A 166 -1.44 -2.74 -12.21
C GLY A 166 -0.46 -2.60 -13.37
N ARG A 167 0.28 -1.49 -13.46
CA ARG A 167 1.33 -1.28 -14.48
C ARG A 167 2.63 -1.97 -14.10
N SER A 168 3.05 -1.85 -12.84
CA SER A 168 4.25 -2.51 -12.33
C SER A 168 4.20 -4.05 -12.43
N ALA A 169 2.99 -4.61 -12.46
CA ALA A 169 2.79 -6.06 -12.68
C ALA A 169 2.86 -6.50 -14.16
N ARG A 170 3.12 -5.59 -15.10
CA ARG A 170 3.17 -5.88 -16.54
C ARG A 170 4.58 -5.89 -17.14
N VAL A 171 5.60 -5.75 -16.30
CA VAL A 171 7.02 -5.76 -16.75
C VAL A 171 7.60 -7.16 -16.62
#